data_c300439b9b8b27e5a6ae5fc9dd042456
#
_entry.id   c300439b9b8b27e5a6ae5fc9dd042456
#
_cell.length_a   1.000
_cell.length_b   1.000
_cell.length_c   1.000
_cell.angle_alpha   90.00
_cell.angle_beta   90.00
_cell.angle_gamma   90.00
#
_symmetry.space_group_name_H-M   'P 1'
#
loop_
_entity.id
_entity.type
_entity.pdbx_description
1 polymer ?
#
loop_
_entity_poly.entity_id
_entity_poly.type
_entity_poly.pdbx_seq_one_letter_code
_entity_poly.pdbx_strand_id
1 'polypeptide(L)'
;MISLSTKQLKDYEDHGFVAPVDVLTIEEAKKIKEEIEYIEKKWPDELVGLGRNNVHYISPVFDQVCHNSKILDAVQSIIGKDILVGGTTLFIKDPDKKGFVSWHQDAKYIGFEPYNWVTAWLAITDANEENGCMRMWSGSHKEKIKDHKDTYDENNLLTRGPVSYTHLTLPTNREV
;
A
#
# COMPACT_ATOMS: atom_id res chain seq x y z
N MET A 1 13.87 18.41 4.62
CA MET A 1 13.29 17.88 3.39
C MET A 1 13.96 16.55 3.07
N ILE A 2 13.23 15.47 3.03
CA ILE A 2 13.71 14.17 2.55
C ILE A 2 13.19 13.99 1.13
N SER A 3 13.78 14.68 0.18
CA SER A 3 13.55 14.36 -1.22
C SER A 3 14.31 13.07 -1.58
N LEU A 4 13.76 12.27 -2.46
CA LEU A 4 14.46 11.10 -2.98
C LEU A 4 15.76 11.53 -3.68
N SER A 5 16.83 10.79 -3.45
CA SER A 5 18.10 10.99 -4.15
C SER A 5 17.95 10.64 -5.64
N THR A 6 18.86 11.15 -6.47
CA THR A 6 18.89 10.81 -7.90
C THR A 6 18.93 9.31 -8.14
N LYS A 7 19.65 8.56 -7.27
CA LYS A 7 19.68 7.10 -7.35
C LYS A 7 18.31 6.49 -7.07
N GLN A 8 17.63 6.93 -6.01
CA GLN A 8 16.31 6.45 -5.65
C GLN A 8 15.25 6.77 -6.72
N LEU A 9 15.32 7.95 -7.33
CA LEU A 9 14.45 8.31 -8.46
C LEU A 9 14.69 7.40 -9.66
N LYS A 10 15.96 7.11 -9.96
CA LYS A 10 16.30 6.16 -11.01
C LYS A 10 15.83 4.73 -10.68
N ASP A 11 15.99 4.29 -9.45
CA ASP A 11 15.50 2.97 -9.01
C ASP A 11 13.97 2.89 -9.16
N TYR A 12 13.24 3.97 -8.80
CA TYR A 12 11.79 4.05 -9.02
C TYR A 12 11.42 3.97 -10.51
N GLU A 13 12.12 4.72 -11.36
CA GLU A 13 11.91 4.70 -12.82
C GLU A 13 12.20 3.31 -13.43
N ASP A 14 13.25 2.65 -12.96
CA ASP A 14 13.67 1.36 -13.49
C ASP A 14 12.82 0.20 -13.00
N HIS A 15 12.43 0.22 -11.72
CA HIS A 15 11.79 -0.90 -11.04
C HIS A 15 10.29 -0.70 -10.78
N GLY A 16 9.79 0.55 -10.75
CA GLY A 16 8.41 0.90 -10.43
C GLY A 16 8.14 1.06 -8.93
N PHE A 17 9.18 0.94 -8.12
CA PHE A 17 9.14 1.18 -6.68
C PHE A 17 10.50 1.59 -6.15
N VAL A 18 10.52 2.20 -4.98
CA VAL A 18 11.73 2.50 -4.21
C VAL A 18 11.50 2.18 -2.74
N ALA A 19 12.36 1.40 -2.15
CA ALA A 19 12.33 1.02 -0.74
C ALA A 19 13.74 0.62 -0.27
N PRO A 20 14.05 0.79 1.02
CA PRO A 20 13.27 1.52 2.02
C PRO A 20 13.44 3.05 1.89
N VAL A 21 12.45 3.79 2.42
CA VAL A 21 12.53 5.24 2.62
C VAL A 21 12.14 5.53 4.07
N ASP A 22 13.08 6.05 4.87
CA ASP A 22 12.88 6.29 6.30
C ASP A 22 12.05 7.55 6.56
N VAL A 23 10.74 7.38 6.65
CA VAL A 23 9.78 8.48 6.82
C VAL A 23 9.20 8.56 8.24
N LEU A 24 9.17 7.46 8.98
CA LEU A 24 8.68 7.39 10.36
C LEU A 24 9.78 6.94 11.31
N THR A 25 9.76 7.47 12.51
CA THR A 25 10.49 6.89 13.65
C THR A 25 9.73 5.68 14.20
N ILE A 26 10.41 4.86 14.99
CA ILE A 26 9.78 3.74 15.70
C ILE A 26 8.64 4.22 16.60
N GLU A 27 8.83 5.36 17.27
CA GLU A 27 7.82 5.96 18.16
C GLU A 27 6.59 6.45 17.38
N GLU A 28 6.79 7.02 16.18
CA GLU A 28 5.69 7.42 15.31
C GLU A 28 4.91 6.19 14.80
N ALA A 29 5.59 5.15 14.36
CA ALA A 29 4.96 3.91 13.94
C ALA A 29 4.18 3.26 15.11
N LYS A 30 4.75 3.27 16.31
CA LYS A 30 4.08 2.76 17.52
C LYS A 30 2.80 3.53 17.85
N LYS A 31 2.81 4.86 17.75
CA LYS A 31 1.58 5.67 17.96
C LYS A 31 0.48 5.35 16.95
N ILE A 32 0.85 5.13 15.69
CA ILE A 32 -0.11 4.74 14.67
C ILE A 32 -0.70 3.36 15.01
N LYS A 33 0.13 2.40 15.41
CA LYS A 33 -0.31 1.08 15.86
C LYS A 33 -1.26 1.16 17.05
N GLU A 34 -0.90 1.94 18.07
CA GLU A 34 -1.73 2.15 19.27
C GLU A 34 -3.11 2.76 18.90
N GLU A 35 -3.17 3.65 17.93
CA GLU A 35 -4.42 4.21 17.44
C GLU A 35 -5.29 3.16 16.74
N ILE A 36 -4.69 2.29 15.91
CA ILE A 36 -5.39 1.17 15.29
C ILE A 36 -5.99 0.26 16.36
N GLU A 37 -5.18 -0.19 17.32
CA GLU A 37 -5.60 -1.07 18.40
C GLU A 37 -6.68 -0.43 19.29
N TYR A 38 -6.60 0.88 19.53
CA TYR A 38 -7.61 1.63 20.26
C TYR A 38 -8.95 1.64 19.54
N ILE A 39 -8.94 1.90 18.23
CA ILE A 39 -10.18 1.93 17.43
C ILE A 39 -10.78 0.53 17.34
N GLU A 40 -9.98 -0.50 17.07
CA GLU A 40 -10.45 -1.90 17.02
C GLU A 40 -11.07 -2.33 18.34
N LYS A 41 -10.49 -1.94 19.47
CA LYS A 41 -11.03 -2.25 20.79
C LYS A 41 -12.33 -1.51 21.10
N LYS A 42 -12.42 -0.25 20.72
CA LYS A 42 -13.55 0.62 21.07
C LYS A 42 -14.72 0.47 20.13
N TRP A 43 -14.44 0.20 18.87
CA TRP A 43 -15.43 0.05 17.80
C TRP A 43 -15.05 -1.16 16.91
N PRO A 44 -15.26 -2.38 17.41
CA PRO A 44 -14.76 -3.61 16.76
C PRO A 44 -15.32 -3.85 15.36
N ASP A 45 -16.46 -3.24 15.04
CA ASP A 45 -17.12 -3.40 13.74
C ASP A 45 -16.75 -2.32 12.71
N GLU A 46 -15.97 -1.30 13.12
CA GLU A 46 -15.68 -0.16 12.23
C GLU A 46 -14.45 -0.41 11.34
N LEU A 47 -13.37 -1.00 11.86
CA LEU A 47 -12.15 -1.29 11.09
C LEU A 47 -12.19 -2.68 10.43
N VAL A 48 -13.34 -3.03 9.82
CA VAL A 48 -13.51 -4.28 9.08
C VAL A 48 -13.90 -4.00 7.63
N GLY A 49 -13.42 -4.83 6.72
CA GLY A 49 -13.74 -4.70 5.31
C GLY A 49 -13.53 -3.28 4.77
N LEU A 50 -14.58 -2.64 4.26
CA LEU A 50 -14.54 -1.28 3.72
C LEU A 50 -14.22 -0.19 4.75
N GLY A 51 -14.45 -0.43 6.04
CA GLY A 51 -14.11 0.49 7.12
C GLY A 51 -12.60 0.74 7.26
N ARG A 52 -11.77 -0.12 6.66
CA ARG A 52 -10.32 0.08 6.58
C ARG A 52 -9.88 1.09 5.51
N ASN A 53 -10.80 1.60 4.71
CA ASN A 53 -10.52 2.61 3.69
C ASN A 53 -10.81 4.01 4.22
N ASN A 54 -10.01 4.98 3.76
CA ASN A 54 -10.14 6.40 4.08
C ASN A 54 -10.10 6.71 5.58
N VAL A 55 -9.27 5.97 6.31
CA VAL A 55 -9.14 6.09 7.77
C VAL A 55 -8.67 7.47 8.24
N HIS A 56 -8.07 8.27 7.37
CA HIS A 56 -7.70 9.65 7.64
C HIS A 56 -8.92 10.54 7.94
N TYR A 57 -10.13 10.14 7.55
CA TYR A 57 -11.35 10.88 7.92
C TYR A 57 -11.86 10.57 9.34
N ILE A 58 -11.43 9.47 9.93
CA ILE A 58 -11.96 9.02 11.23
C ILE A 58 -11.00 9.28 12.40
N SER A 59 -9.71 9.53 12.13
CA SER A 59 -8.72 9.78 13.17
C SER A 59 -7.71 10.86 12.77
N PRO A 60 -7.46 11.84 13.67
CA PRO A 60 -6.40 12.83 13.46
C PRO A 60 -5.00 12.22 13.36
N VAL A 61 -4.76 11.03 13.92
CA VAL A 61 -3.48 10.34 13.81
C VAL A 61 -3.24 9.91 12.36
N PHE A 62 -4.23 9.33 11.71
CA PHE A 62 -4.12 8.94 10.30
C PHE A 62 -4.08 10.15 9.37
N ASP A 63 -4.82 11.21 9.69
CA ASP A 63 -4.75 12.46 8.94
C ASP A 63 -3.35 13.08 9.00
N GLN A 64 -2.70 13.08 10.17
CA GLN A 64 -1.32 13.55 10.32
C GLN A 64 -0.32 12.72 9.48
N VAL A 65 -0.56 11.43 9.28
CA VAL A 65 0.26 10.61 8.37
C VAL A 65 0.16 11.13 6.94
N CYS A 66 -1.03 11.48 6.47
CA CYS A 66 -1.23 12.06 5.14
C CYS A 66 -0.51 13.42 4.96
N HIS A 67 -0.29 14.12 6.06
CA HIS A 67 0.41 15.42 6.07
C HIS A 67 1.88 15.32 6.51
N ASN A 68 2.42 14.11 6.66
CA ASN A 68 3.81 13.92 7.02
C ASN A 68 4.74 14.44 5.93
N SER A 69 5.54 15.47 6.27
CA SER A 69 6.40 16.16 5.31
C SER A 69 7.41 15.23 4.62
N LYS A 70 7.92 14.21 5.31
CA LYS A 70 8.88 13.27 4.74
C LYS A 70 8.22 12.38 3.66
N ILE A 71 6.98 11.97 3.88
CA ILE A 71 6.19 11.21 2.89
C ILE A 71 5.90 12.13 1.71
N LEU A 72 5.41 13.34 1.97
CA LEU A 72 5.06 14.29 0.91
C LEU A 72 6.26 14.71 0.08
N ASP A 73 7.42 14.95 0.70
CA ASP A 73 8.67 15.28 -0.01
C ASP A 73 9.10 14.13 -0.96
N ALA A 74 9.00 12.88 -0.48
CA ALA A 74 9.31 11.71 -1.31
C ALA A 74 8.34 11.57 -2.50
N VAL A 75 7.03 11.69 -2.24
CA VAL A 75 5.99 11.63 -3.27
C VAL A 75 6.15 12.79 -4.27
N GLN A 76 6.38 14.01 -3.77
CA GLN A 76 6.63 15.19 -4.61
C GLN A 76 7.81 15.01 -5.55
N SER A 77 8.84 14.28 -5.12
CA SER A 77 10.00 13.98 -5.95
C SER A 77 9.65 13.14 -7.20
N ILE A 78 8.52 12.43 -7.16
CA ILE A 78 8.07 11.54 -8.24
C ILE A 78 7.00 12.21 -9.11
N ILE A 79 5.94 12.74 -8.50
CA ILE A 79 4.76 13.24 -9.24
C ILE A 79 4.62 14.77 -9.26
N GLY A 80 5.57 15.50 -8.66
CA GLY A 80 5.51 16.94 -8.58
C GLY A 80 4.79 17.47 -7.34
N LYS A 81 4.71 18.80 -7.22
CA LYS A 81 4.28 19.48 -5.99
C LYS A 81 2.77 19.52 -5.76
N ASP A 82 1.98 19.38 -6.80
CA ASP A 82 0.53 19.47 -6.73
C ASP A 82 -0.04 18.08 -6.41
N ILE A 83 -0.12 17.79 -5.10
CA ILE A 83 -0.47 16.47 -4.57
C ILE A 83 -1.86 16.51 -3.96
N LEU A 84 -2.66 15.50 -4.28
CA LEU A 84 -3.94 15.20 -3.61
C LEU A 84 -3.86 13.82 -2.97
N VAL A 85 -4.40 13.68 -1.77
CA VAL A 85 -4.60 12.38 -1.15
C VAL A 85 -5.82 11.72 -1.79
N GLY A 86 -5.59 10.67 -2.58
CA GLY A 86 -6.68 9.93 -3.23
C GLY A 86 -7.39 8.96 -2.30
N GLY A 87 -6.74 8.52 -1.23
CA GLY A 87 -7.29 7.63 -0.24
C GLY A 87 -6.22 7.05 0.67
N THR A 88 -6.67 6.41 1.76
CA THR A 88 -5.82 5.62 2.67
C THR A 88 -6.47 4.28 2.92
N THR A 89 -5.67 3.25 3.12
CA THR A 89 -6.17 1.90 3.42
C THR A 89 -5.28 1.26 4.47
N LEU A 90 -5.90 0.62 5.46
CA LEU A 90 -5.19 -0.21 6.43
C LEU A 90 -5.19 -1.66 5.94
N PHE A 91 -4.02 -2.22 5.71
CA PHE A 91 -3.83 -3.64 5.45
C PHE A 91 -3.45 -4.34 6.75
N ILE A 92 -4.45 -4.92 7.42
CA ILE A 92 -4.27 -5.65 8.68
C ILE A 92 -4.40 -7.14 8.37
N LYS A 93 -3.34 -7.89 8.60
CA LYS A 93 -3.32 -9.35 8.51
C LYS A 93 -3.34 -9.94 9.90
N ASP A 94 -4.40 -10.66 10.21
CA ASP A 94 -4.52 -11.37 11.48
C ASP A 94 -3.68 -12.67 11.43
N PRO A 95 -2.94 -13.02 12.49
CA PRO A 95 -2.02 -14.17 12.48
C PRO A 95 -2.68 -15.50 12.15
N ASP A 96 -3.94 -15.67 12.56
CA ASP A 96 -4.69 -16.94 12.40
C ASP A 96 -5.53 -16.98 11.12
N LYS A 97 -5.51 -15.93 10.31
CA LYS A 97 -6.32 -15.83 9.10
C LYS A 97 -5.49 -16.04 7.86
N LYS A 98 -6.09 -16.69 6.88
CA LYS A 98 -5.48 -16.96 5.57
C LYS A 98 -5.58 -15.77 4.60
N GLY A 99 -5.77 -14.55 5.14
CA GLY A 99 -5.93 -13.35 4.33
C GLY A 99 -4.69 -13.05 3.49
N PHE A 100 -4.90 -12.83 2.21
CA PHE A 100 -3.85 -12.43 1.28
C PHE A 100 -4.32 -11.29 0.38
N VAL A 101 -3.38 -10.61 -0.23
CA VAL A 101 -3.63 -9.62 -1.28
C VAL A 101 -3.07 -10.20 -2.58
N SER A 102 -3.93 -10.42 -3.57
CA SER A 102 -3.50 -10.97 -4.85
C SER A 102 -2.69 -9.94 -5.65
N TRP A 103 -1.85 -10.43 -6.58
CA TRP A 103 -1.12 -9.58 -7.51
C TRP A 103 -2.07 -8.67 -8.28
N HIS A 104 -1.82 -7.36 -8.28
CA HIS A 104 -2.65 -6.37 -8.93
C HIS A 104 -1.82 -5.16 -9.40
N GLN A 105 -2.44 -4.28 -10.14
CA GLN A 105 -1.91 -2.98 -10.51
C GLN A 105 -2.89 -1.93 -9.97
N ASP A 106 -2.44 -1.05 -9.08
CA ASP A 106 -3.27 -0.02 -8.44
C ASP A 106 -4.05 0.83 -9.44
N ALA A 107 -3.43 1.16 -10.57
CA ALA A 107 -4.05 1.94 -11.63
C ALA A 107 -5.38 1.35 -12.14
N LYS A 108 -5.59 0.02 -12.01
CA LYS A 108 -6.84 -0.63 -12.41
C LYS A 108 -8.02 -0.28 -11.50
N TYR A 109 -7.73 0.05 -10.24
CA TYR A 109 -8.75 0.40 -9.24
C TYR A 109 -9.08 1.88 -9.24
N ILE A 110 -8.12 2.72 -9.60
CA ILE A 110 -8.18 4.16 -9.42
C ILE A 110 -8.88 4.85 -10.60
N GLY A 111 -8.66 4.36 -11.82
CA GLY A 111 -9.37 4.83 -13.01
C GLY A 111 -9.07 6.27 -13.45
N PHE A 112 -7.95 6.85 -13.02
CA PHE A 112 -7.50 8.17 -13.49
C PHE A 112 -6.65 8.06 -14.75
N GLU A 113 -6.83 9.01 -15.66
CA GLU A 113 -5.94 9.24 -16.80
C GLU A 113 -5.48 10.71 -16.80
N PRO A 114 -4.16 10.96 -16.98
CA PRO A 114 -3.06 10.00 -17.03
C PRO A 114 -2.86 9.31 -15.66
N TYR A 115 -2.21 8.14 -15.64
CA TYR A 115 -1.91 7.37 -14.43
C TYR A 115 -0.82 8.04 -13.57
N ASN A 116 -1.04 9.29 -13.19
CA ASN A 116 -0.12 10.02 -12.33
C ASN A 116 -0.46 9.75 -10.85
N TRP A 117 -0.14 8.54 -10.41
CA TRP A 117 -0.49 8.03 -9.10
C TRP A 117 0.71 7.34 -8.44
N VAL A 118 0.89 7.60 -7.16
CA VAL A 118 1.90 6.97 -6.31
C VAL A 118 1.24 6.47 -5.04
N THR A 119 1.53 5.24 -4.67
CA THR A 119 1.14 4.68 -3.37
C THR A 119 2.34 4.72 -2.42
N ALA A 120 2.18 5.38 -1.28
CA ALA A 120 3.12 5.32 -0.17
C ALA A 120 2.68 4.20 0.78
N TRP A 121 3.41 3.08 0.78
CA TRP A 121 3.13 1.97 1.69
C TRP A 121 4.00 2.10 2.94
N LEU A 122 3.37 2.10 4.12
CA LEU A 122 4.03 2.29 5.40
C LEU A 122 4.00 1.00 6.23
N ALA A 123 5.17 0.51 6.63
CA ALA A 123 5.28 -0.56 7.60
C ALA A 123 5.03 0.00 9.02
N ILE A 124 3.90 -0.35 9.61
CA ILE A 124 3.54 0.04 11.00
C ILE A 124 4.04 -1.00 12.00
N THR A 125 4.21 -2.23 11.54
CA THR A 125 4.85 -3.34 12.26
C THR A 125 5.97 -3.90 11.41
N ASP A 126 6.76 -4.82 11.95
CA ASP A 126 7.74 -5.55 11.17
C ASP A 126 7.06 -6.19 9.96
N ALA A 127 7.66 -6.03 8.78
CA ALA A 127 7.15 -6.53 7.54
C ALA A 127 8.24 -7.36 6.83
N ASN A 128 8.09 -8.67 6.87
CA ASN A 128 9.00 -9.64 6.28
C ASN A 128 8.21 -10.78 5.60
N GLU A 129 8.90 -11.73 5.00
CA GLU A 129 8.25 -12.84 4.28
C GLU A 129 7.41 -13.75 5.19
N GLU A 130 7.79 -13.88 6.47
CA GLU A 130 7.10 -14.75 7.42
C GLU A 130 5.74 -14.17 7.86
N ASN A 131 5.62 -12.84 7.89
CA ASN A 131 4.40 -12.14 8.28
C ASN A 131 3.63 -11.51 7.11
N GLY A 132 3.99 -11.88 5.89
CA GLY A 132 3.25 -11.50 4.70
C GLY A 132 3.49 -10.05 4.25
N CYS A 133 4.75 -9.63 4.12
CA CYS A 133 5.10 -8.34 3.56
C CYS A 133 4.64 -8.19 2.10
N MET A 134 4.51 -6.95 1.66
CA MET A 134 4.24 -6.65 0.25
C MET A 134 5.42 -7.09 -0.63
N ARG A 135 5.11 -7.66 -1.78
CA ARG A 135 6.08 -8.01 -2.83
C ARG A 135 5.81 -7.19 -4.08
N MET A 136 6.87 -6.77 -4.76
CA MET A 136 6.79 -5.98 -5.97
C MET A 136 7.44 -6.73 -7.14
N TRP A 137 6.78 -6.69 -8.29
CA TRP A 137 7.36 -7.21 -9.53
C TRP A 137 8.11 -6.10 -10.23
N SER A 138 9.43 -6.13 -10.12
CA SER A 138 10.31 -5.13 -10.70
C SER A 138 10.09 -4.95 -12.21
N GLY A 139 9.91 -3.69 -12.62
CA GLY A 139 9.73 -3.32 -14.02
C GLY A 139 8.32 -3.52 -14.58
N SER A 140 7.39 -4.12 -13.82
CA SER A 140 6.02 -4.40 -14.31
C SER A 140 5.21 -3.13 -14.63
N HIS A 141 5.55 -2.00 -14.04
CA HIS A 141 4.93 -0.70 -14.33
C HIS A 141 5.18 -0.20 -15.77
N LYS A 142 6.21 -0.72 -16.44
CA LYS A 142 6.52 -0.40 -17.85
C LYS A 142 5.63 -1.16 -18.84
N GLU A 143 4.90 -2.16 -18.34
CA GLU A 143 3.96 -2.93 -19.13
C GLU A 143 2.57 -2.26 -19.14
N LYS A 144 1.75 -2.62 -20.12
CA LYS A 144 0.34 -2.17 -20.13
C LYS A 144 -0.41 -2.72 -18.92
N ILE A 145 -1.46 -2.00 -18.52
CA ILE A 145 -2.39 -2.50 -17.52
C ILE A 145 -2.97 -3.83 -18.01
N LYS A 146 -2.84 -4.84 -17.16
CA LYS A 146 -3.31 -6.20 -17.44
C LYS A 146 -4.77 -6.36 -17.04
N ASP A 147 -5.42 -7.35 -17.62
CA ASP A 147 -6.77 -7.70 -17.21
C ASP A 147 -6.75 -8.32 -15.81
N HIS A 148 -7.65 -7.83 -14.96
CA HIS A 148 -7.90 -8.36 -13.63
C HIS A 148 -9.17 -9.18 -13.68
N LYS A 149 -9.13 -10.41 -13.12
CA LYS A 149 -10.29 -11.30 -13.03
C LYS A 149 -10.83 -11.29 -11.61
N ASP A 150 -12.12 -11.14 -11.46
CA ASP A 150 -12.77 -11.30 -10.17
C ASP A 150 -12.78 -12.79 -9.80
N THR A 151 -12.09 -13.15 -8.72
CA THR A 151 -11.96 -14.53 -8.26
C THR A 151 -12.91 -14.88 -7.12
N TYR A 152 -13.48 -13.86 -6.45
CA TYR A 152 -14.40 -14.01 -5.31
C TYR A 152 -13.86 -14.93 -4.20
N ASP A 153 -12.52 -15.01 -4.07
CA ASP A 153 -11.89 -15.78 -3.00
C ASP A 153 -12.12 -15.06 -1.67
N GLU A 154 -12.72 -15.75 -0.71
CA GLU A 154 -13.08 -15.21 0.60
C GLU A 154 -11.86 -14.74 1.42
N ASN A 155 -10.68 -15.29 1.12
CA ASN A 155 -9.43 -14.92 1.79
C ASN A 155 -8.68 -13.78 1.08
N ASN A 156 -9.11 -13.38 -0.12
CA ASN A 156 -8.49 -12.26 -0.83
C ASN A 156 -9.02 -10.92 -0.27
N LEU A 157 -8.13 -10.12 0.28
CA LEU A 157 -8.47 -8.81 0.85
C LEU A 157 -8.82 -7.76 -0.22
N LEU A 158 -8.62 -8.06 -1.50
CA LEU A 158 -9.05 -7.22 -2.61
C LEU A 158 -10.44 -7.63 -3.10
N THR A 159 -11.25 -6.62 -3.41
CA THR A 159 -12.60 -6.82 -3.99
C THR A 159 -12.56 -7.26 -5.45
N ARG A 160 -11.46 -6.98 -6.15
CA ARG A 160 -11.20 -7.45 -7.51
C ARG A 160 -10.05 -8.43 -7.50
N GLY A 161 -10.15 -9.45 -8.31
CA GLY A 161 -9.19 -10.55 -8.31
C GLY A 161 -7.85 -10.22 -8.97
N PRO A 162 -6.98 -11.23 -9.04
CA PRO A 162 -5.61 -11.08 -9.48
C PRO A 162 -5.51 -10.70 -10.96
N VAL A 163 -4.35 -10.11 -11.30
CA VAL A 163 -3.93 -9.96 -12.67
C VAL A 163 -3.90 -11.33 -13.36
N SER A 164 -4.51 -11.44 -14.52
CA SER A 164 -4.43 -12.66 -15.34
C SER A 164 -3.05 -12.75 -15.98
N TYR A 165 -2.13 -13.44 -15.32
CA TYR A 165 -0.87 -13.87 -15.93
C TYR A 165 -1.09 -15.22 -16.61
N THR A 166 -1.30 -15.22 -17.90
CA THR A 166 -1.55 -16.46 -18.65
C THR A 166 -0.34 -17.36 -18.84
N HIS A 167 0.86 -16.93 -18.44
CA HIS A 167 2.11 -17.64 -18.73
C HIS A 167 3.17 -17.69 -17.63
N LEU A 168 2.84 -17.34 -16.39
CA LEU A 168 3.81 -17.44 -15.31
C LEU A 168 3.25 -18.33 -14.21
N THR A 169 3.74 -19.56 -14.16
CA THR A 169 3.71 -20.35 -12.93
C THR A 169 4.58 -19.64 -11.91
N LEU A 170 3.97 -18.77 -11.14
CA LEU A 170 4.61 -18.29 -9.91
C LEU A 170 4.76 -19.48 -8.97
N PRO A 171 5.88 -19.59 -8.25
CA PRO A 171 5.96 -20.56 -7.16
C PRO A 171 4.75 -20.32 -6.27
N THR A 172 4.11 -21.40 -5.86
CA THR A 172 2.85 -21.46 -5.11
C THR A 172 2.92 -20.91 -3.69
N ASN A 173 3.95 -20.21 -3.33
CA ASN A 173 4.05 -19.44 -2.10
C ASN A 173 3.61 -18.02 -2.40
N ARG A 174 2.33 -17.88 -2.42
CA ARG A 174 1.44 -17.02 -1.65
C ARG A 174 2.18 -15.92 -0.94
N GLU A 175 1.64 -14.74 -1.05
CA GLU A 175 1.90 -13.67 -0.13
C GLU A 175 2.35 -12.40 -0.78
N VAL A 176 1.48 -11.55 -0.59
CA VAL A 176 1.78 -10.12 -0.58
C VAL A 176 1.28 -9.55 0.70
#